data_fc4725a4f5d4e8397fe29e5895059c45
#
_entry.id   fc4725a4f5d4e8397fe29e5895059c45
#
_cell.length_a   1.000
_cell.length_b   1.000
_cell.length_c   1.000
_cell.angle_alpha   90.00
_cell.angle_beta   90.00
_cell.angle_gamma   90.00
#
_symmetry.space_group_name_H-M   'P 1'
#
loop_
_entity.id
_entity.type
_entity.pdbx_description
1 polymer ?
#
loop_
_entity_poly.entity_id
_entity_poly.type
_entity_poly.pdbx_seq_one_letter_code
_entity_poly.pdbx_strand_id
1 'polypeptide(L)'
;MEITYCKQLPVWKQYDVLVCGAGPAGICAAVASARQGARTALLERYGIPGGNLTSGCVGPILGSVSSGTMRDELTALLGVQSNDMDGTTGVAHDMERAKIALTKFLDCDNLDVYL
;
A
#
# COMPACT_ATOMS: atom_id res chain seq x y z
N MET A 1 -1.80 8.79 38.82
CA MET A 1 -0.84 9.85 38.44
C MET A 1 -1.02 10.10 36.95
N GLU A 2 -1.43 11.30 36.55
CA GLU A 2 -1.58 11.68 35.16
C GLU A 2 -0.48 12.66 34.77
N ILE A 3 0.06 12.49 33.56
CA ILE A 3 1.05 13.40 33.01
C ILE A 3 0.50 13.91 31.67
N THR A 4 0.31 15.23 31.57
CA THR A 4 -0.10 15.87 30.30
C THR A 4 1.13 16.40 29.60
N TYR A 5 1.32 16.02 28.33
CA TYR A 5 2.39 16.55 27.48
C TYR A 5 1.78 17.29 26.29
N CYS A 6 2.18 18.55 26.11
CA CYS A 6 1.75 19.37 24.99
C CYS A 6 2.96 19.85 24.19
N LYS A 7 2.90 19.74 22.87
CA LYS A 7 3.93 20.23 21.96
C LYS A 7 3.28 20.96 20.78
N GLN A 8 3.78 22.14 20.47
CA GLN A 8 3.43 22.84 19.23
C GLN A 8 4.29 22.28 18.10
N LEU A 9 3.66 21.86 17.01
CA LEU A 9 4.34 21.34 15.83
C LEU A 9 4.07 22.28 14.65
N PRO A 10 5.10 22.62 13.85
CA PRO A 10 4.88 23.35 12.62
C PRO A 10 4.13 22.47 11.60
N VAL A 11 3.20 23.06 10.88
CA VAL A 11 2.57 22.41 9.73
C VAL A 11 3.55 22.46 8.57
N TRP A 12 3.92 21.29 8.07
CA TRP A 12 4.89 21.17 6.96
C TRP A 12 4.20 21.18 5.59
N LYS A 13 3.18 20.36 5.42
CA LYS A 13 2.37 20.28 4.20
C LYS A 13 0.90 19.99 4.53
N GLN A 14 0.03 20.27 3.58
CA GLN A 14 -1.39 19.99 3.70
C GLN A 14 -1.85 19.13 2.52
N TYR A 15 -2.66 18.13 2.79
CA TYR A 15 -3.23 17.19 1.84
C TYR A 15 -4.73 17.06 2.07
N ASP A 16 -5.44 16.60 1.05
CA ASP A 16 -6.86 16.29 1.16
C ASP A 16 -7.05 14.92 1.84
N VAL A 17 -6.11 13.99 1.58
CA VAL A 17 -6.09 12.66 2.18
C VAL A 17 -4.69 12.31 2.68
N LEU A 18 -4.63 11.77 3.89
CA LEU A 18 -3.41 11.24 4.49
C LEU A 18 -3.60 9.75 4.77
N VAL A 19 -2.76 8.91 4.16
CA VAL A 19 -2.74 7.47 4.39
C VAL A 19 -1.50 7.13 5.23
N CYS A 20 -1.70 6.47 6.36
CA CYS A 20 -0.63 6.07 7.26
C CYS A 20 -0.40 4.56 7.17
N GLY A 21 0.76 4.20 6.63
CA GLY A 21 1.20 2.83 6.38
C GLY A 21 1.07 2.41 4.91
N ALA A 22 2.19 2.04 4.29
CA ALA A 22 2.26 1.56 2.91
C ALA A 22 2.21 0.02 2.83
N GLY A 23 1.37 -0.62 3.63
CA GLY A 23 0.99 -2.01 3.43
C GLY A 23 0.02 -2.16 2.25
N PRO A 24 -0.42 -3.38 1.91
CA PRO A 24 -1.29 -3.63 0.76
C PRO A 24 -2.52 -2.71 0.71
N ALA A 25 -3.21 -2.59 1.83
CA ALA A 25 -4.41 -1.75 1.94
C ALA A 25 -4.09 -0.27 1.78
N GLY A 26 -3.02 0.22 2.41
CA GLY A 26 -2.62 1.63 2.33
C GLY A 26 -2.17 2.03 0.93
N ILE A 27 -1.42 1.18 0.25
CA ILE A 27 -1.02 1.40 -1.15
C ILE A 27 -2.26 1.54 -2.04
N CYS A 28 -3.21 0.59 -1.94
CA CYS A 28 -4.43 0.64 -2.72
C CYS A 28 -5.28 1.89 -2.40
N ALA A 29 -5.41 2.23 -1.12
CA ALA A 29 -6.16 3.41 -0.69
C ALA A 29 -5.53 4.71 -1.21
N ALA A 30 -4.21 4.85 -1.11
CA ALA A 30 -3.48 6.03 -1.57
C ALA A 30 -3.60 6.22 -3.08
N VAL A 31 -3.36 5.15 -3.86
CA VAL A 31 -3.47 5.20 -5.32
C VAL A 31 -4.91 5.47 -5.77
N ALA A 32 -5.89 4.81 -5.14
CA ALA A 32 -7.30 5.05 -5.46
C ALA A 32 -7.73 6.50 -5.17
N SER A 33 -7.30 7.05 -4.04
CA SER A 33 -7.57 8.44 -3.65
C SER A 33 -6.94 9.43 -4.65
N ALA A 34 -5.67 9.25 -4.96
CA ALA A 34 -4.93 10.10 -5.89
C ALA A 34 -5.55 10.08 -7.30
N ARG A 35 -5.97 8.90 -7.78
CA ARG A 35 -6.67 8.73 -9.08
C ARG A 35 -8.03 9.43 -9.13
N GLN A 36 -8.66 9.70 -8.00
CA GLN A 36 -9.88 10.51 -7.92
C GLN A 36 -9.58 12.02 -7.86
N GLY A 37 -8.32 12.42 -7.98
CA GLY A 37 -7.88 13.81 -8.00
C GLY A 37 -7.62 14.44 -6.63
N ALA A 38 -7.72 13.68 -5.54
CA ALA A 38 -7.37 14.17 -4.22
C ALA A 38 -5.85 14.28 -4.06
N ARG A 39 -5.37 15.39 -3.51
CA ARG A 39 -3.97 15.51 -3.12
C ARG A 39 -3.73 14.58 -1.94
N THR A 40 -3.02 13.49 -2.19
CA THR A 40 -2.85 12.40 -1.25
C THR A 40 -1.40 12.31 -0.78
N ALA A 41 -1.20 12.08 0.51
CA ALA A 41 0.09 11.67 1.05
C ALA A 41 0.01 10.25 1.59
N LEU A 42 1.00 9.44 1.28
CA LEU A 42 1.23 8.12 1.86
C LEU A 42 2.47 8.17 2.74
N LEU A 43 2.30 7.87 4.02
CA LEU A 43 3.40 7.81 4.98
C LEU A 43 3.71 6.36 5.34
N GLU A 44 4.99 6.00 5.28
CA GLU A 44 5.47 4.70 5.73
C GLU A 44 6.66 4.90 6.69
N ARG A 45 6.73 4.12 7.74
CA ARG A 45 7.82 4.17 8.72
C ARG A 45 9.08 3.43 8.28
N TYR A 46 8.94 2.53 7.33
CA TYR A 46 10.04 1.75 6.75
C TYR A 46 10.44 2.33 5.40
N GLY A 47 11.70 2.17 5.02
CA GLY A 47 12.22 2.65 3.73
C GLY A 47 11.77 1.84 2.51
N ILE A 48 10.73 1.03 2.63
CA ILE A 48 10.21 0.15 1.56
C ILE A 48 8.70 0.04 1.69
N PRO A 49 7.92 0.31 0.62
CA PRO A 49 6.48 0.06 0.60
C PRO A 49 6.19 -1.44 0.46
N GLY A 50 4.97 -1.85 0.79
CA GLY A 50 4.46 -3.21 0.61
C GLY A 50 4.11 -3.93 1.91
N GLY A 51 4.70 -3.56 3.04
CA GLY A 51 4.44 -4.22 4.31
C GLY A 51 4.64 -5.73 4.23
N ASN A 52 3.58 -6.52 4.44
CA ASN A 52 3.65 -7.98 4.36
C ASN A 52 4.05 -8.49 2.98
N LEU A 53 3.74 -7.78 1.90
CA LEU A 53 4.11 -8.17 0.53
C LEU A 53 5.63 -8.04 0.25
N THR A 54 6.36 -7.34 1.09
CA THR A 54 7.80 -7.07 0.91
C THR A 54 8.58 -7.41 2.18
N SER A 55 8.75 -6.45 3.08
CA SER A 55 9.54 -6.62 4.31
C SER A 55 8.95 -7.64 5.29
N GLY A 56 7.64 -7.86 5.28
CA GLY A 56 6.97 -8.88 6.11
C GLY A 56 7.09 -10.31 5.59
N CYS A 57 7.64 -10.51 4.39
CA CYS A 57 7.93 -11.82 3.79
C CYS A 57 6.72 -12.76 3.67
N VAL A 58 5.52 -12.22 3.45
CA VAL A 58 4.31 -13.00 3.20
C VAL A 58 4.06 -13.07 1.70
N GLY A 59 4.46 -14.18 1.08
CA GLY A 59 4.36 -14.39 -0.37
C GLY A 59 2.93 -14.61 -0.89
N PRO A 60 2.12 -15.49 -0.28
CA PRO A 60 0.79 -15.77 -0.77
C PRO A 60 -0.20 -14.64 -0.46
N ILE A 61 -1.08 -14.32 -1.44
CA ILE A 61 -2.21 -13.42 -1.26
C ILE A 61 -3.47 -14.26 -1.14
N LEU A 62 -4.05 -14.27 0.06
CA LEU A 62 -5.18 -15.12 0.39
C LEU A 62 -6.52 -14.40 0.25
N GLY A 63 -7.59 -15.18 0.12
CA GLY A 63 -8.96 -14.72 0.06
C GLY A 63 -9.37 -14.26 -1.34
N SER A 64 -10.67 -13.99 -1.49
CA SER A 64 -11.28 -13.52 -2.73
C SER A 64 -12.13 -12.29 -2.47
N VAL A 65 -12.22 -11.44 -3.48
CA VAL A 65 -13.11 -10.28 -3.53
C VAL A 65 -13.75 -10.21 -4.90
N SER A 66 -14.77 -9.38 -5.08
CA SER A 66 -15.38 -9.13 -6.39
C SER A 66 -14.33 -8.68 -7.40
N SER A 67 -14.52 -9.04 -8.67
CA SER A 67 -13.65 -8.59 -9.76
C SER A 67 -13.73 -7.07 -9.99
N GLY A 68 -12.71 -6.50 -10.64
CA GLY A 68 -12.64 -5.07 -10.94
C GLY A 68 -12.22 -4.19 -9.77
N THR A 69 -11.57 -4.76 -8.78
CA THR A 69 -11.09 -4.03 -7.59
C THR A 69 -9.59 -3.72 -7.68
N MET A 70 -9.12 -2.84 -6.81
CA MET A 70 -7.68 -2.54 -6.64
C MET A 70 -6.86 -3.80 -6.30
N ARG A 71 -7.48 -4.82 -5.70
CA ARG A 71 -6.82 -6.10 -5.45
C ARG A 71 -6.43 -6.80 -6.74
N ASP A 72 -7.32 -6.81 -7.74
CA ASP A 72 -7.03 -7.47 -9.02
C ASP A 72 -5.86 -6.78 -9.73
N GLU A 73 -5.83 -5.46 -9.69
CA GLU A 73 -4.71 -4.68 -10.22
C GLU A 73 -3.41 -4.97 -9.46
N LEU A 74 -3.48 -5.02 -8.13
CA LEU A 74 -2.33 -5.34 -7.30
C LEU A 74 -1.81 -6.76 -7.56
N THR A 75 -2.69 -7.76 -7.63
CA THR A 75 -2.31 -9.15 -7.89
C THR A 75 -1.72 -9.33 -9.28
N ALA A 76 -2.29 -8.67 -10.29
CA ALA A 76 -1.74 -8.67 -11.64
C ALA A 76 -0.34 -8.02 -11.69
N LEU A 77 -0.15 -6.92 -10.99
CA LEU A 77 1.13 -6.23 -10.86
C LEU A 77 2.21 -7.14 -10.24
N LEU A 78 1.83 -7.93 -9.24
CA LEU A 78 2.73 -8.86 -8.56
C LEU A 78 2.93 -10.17 -9.31
N GLY A 79 2.24 -10.38 -10.44
CA GLY A 79 2.31 -11.61 -11.23
C GLY A 79 1.64 -12.81 -10.55
N VAL A 80 0.73 -12.58 -9.61
CA VAL A 80 -0.03 -13.62 -8.91
C VAL A 80 -1.33 -13.85 -9.65
N GLN A 81 -1.62 -15.10 -10.00
CA GLN A 81 -2.93 -15.46 -10.54
C GLN A 81 -3.90 -15.74 -9.40
N SER A 82 -5.04 -15.06 -9.42
CA SER A 82 -6.04 -15.08 -8.36
C SER A 82 -6.93 -16.34 -8.35
N ASN A 83 -6.51 -17.44 -8.97
CA ASN A 83 -7.40 -18.56 -9.27
C ASN A 83 -7.58 -19.57 -8.14
N ASP A 84 -6.86 -19.47 -7.04
CA ASP A 84 -6.97 -20.43 -5.95
C ASP A 84 -7.80 -19.88 -4.80
N MET A 85 -9.08 -20.13 -4.88
CA MET A 85 -10.10 -19.68 -3.92
C MET A 85 -10.03 -20.38 -2.57
N ASP A 86 -9.30 -21.49 -2.44
CA ASP A 86 -9.25 -22.30 -1.23
C ASP A 86 -8.06 -21.99 -0.31
N GLY A 87 -7.19 -21.07 -0.73
CA GLY A 87 -6.07 -20.59 0.10
C GLY A 87 -4.94 -21.60 0.31
N THR A 88 -4.98 -22.76 -0.37
CA THR A 88 -4.03 -23.86 -0.13
C THR A 88 -2.90 -23.92 -1.17
N THR A 89 -3.05 -23.29 -2.34
CA THR A 89 -2.09 -23.38 -3.44
C THR A 89 -1.68 -22.03 -4.03
N GLY A 90 -1.90 -20.93 -3.31
CA GLY A 90 -1.54 -19.59 -3.79
C GLY A 90 -0.06 -19.51 -4.19
N VAL A 91 0.19 -19.22 -5.47
CA VAL A 91 1.54 -18.95 -5.94
C VAL A 91 2.06 -17.70 -5.24
N ALA A 92 3.14 -17.86 -4.50
CA ALA A 92 3.79 -16.74 -3.84
C ALA A 92 4.40 -15.80 -4.89
N HIS A 93 4.24 -14.50 -4.71
CA HIS A 93 4.94 -13.51 -5.52
C HIS A 93 6.42 -13.40 -5.13
N ASP A 94 7.23 -12.93 -6.07
CA ASP A 94 8.63 -12.59 -5.81
C ASP A 94 8.71 -11.24 -5.07
N MET A 95 9.22 -11.26 -3.85
CA MET A 95 9.25 -10.08 -2.97
C MET A 95 10.20 -8.98 -3.47
N GLU A 96 11.30 -9.34 -4.12
CA GLU A 96 12.23 -8.34 -4.66
C GLU A 96 11.62 -7.65 -5.90
N ARG A 97 10.96 -8.41 -6.76
CA ARG A 97 10.17 -7.83 -7.85
C ARG A 97 9.01 -6.99 -7.34
N ALA A 98 8.37 -7.41 -6.26
CA ALA A 98 7.28 -6.66 -5.64
C ALA A 98 7.74 -5.27 -5.17
N LYS A 99 8.91 -5.12 -4.60
CA LYS A 99 9.46 -3.81 -4.21
C LYS A 99 9.51 -2.84 -5.39
N ILE A 100 10.03 -3.31 -6.53
CA ILE A 100 10.13 -2.50 -7.76
C ILE A 100 8.73 -2.19 -8.32
N ALA A 101 7.87 -3.20 -8.38
CA ALA A 101 6.53 -3.06 -8.92
C ALA A 101 5.68 -2.08 -8.12
N LEU A 102 5.71 -2.20 -6.78
CA LEU A 102 4.96 -1.31 -5.89
C LEU A 102 5.49 0.13 -5.92
N THR A 103 6.80 0.33 -6.04
CA THR A 103 7.37 1.67 -6.22
C THR A 103 6.86 2.33 -7.49
N LYS A 104 6.80 1.58 -8.61
CA LYS A 104 6.22 2.07 -9.86
C LYS A 104 4.71 2.31 -9.77
N PHE A 105 4.00 1.49 -9.03
CA PHE A 105 2.56 1.64 -8.83
C PHE A 105 2.20 2.89 -8.03
N LEU A 106 3.08 3.29 -7.13
CA LEU A 106 2.96 4.51 -6.34
C LEU A 106 3.39 5.78 -7.08
N ASP A 107 4.04 5.64 -8.24
CA ASP A 107 4.41 6.76 -9.11
C ASP A 107 3.20 7.21 -9.94
N CYS A 108 2.31 7.93 -9.31
CA CYS A 108 1.10 8.46 -9.94
C CYS A 108 0.84 9.91 -9.52
N ASP A 109 0.12 10.63 -10.39
CA ASP A 109 -0.25 12.02 -10.15
C ASP A 109 -1.01 12.18 -8.82
N ASN A 110 -0.87 13.32 -8.17
CA ASN A 110 -1.51 13.69 -6.90
C ASN A 110 -1.13 12.82 -5.69
N LEU A 111 -0.08 12.00 -5.78
CA LEU A 111 0.41 11.17 -4.68
C LEU A 111 1.84 11.53 -4.29
N ASP A 112 2.01 12.03 -3.08
CA ASP A 112 3.33 12.17 -2.44
C ASP A 112 3.57 10.96 -1.52
N VAL A 113 4.73 10.30 -1.67
CA VAL A 113 5.13 9.15 -0.85
C VAL A 113 6.31 9.53 0.04
N TYR A 114 6.19 9.22 1.32
CA TYR A 114 7.21 9.45 2.35
C TYR A 114 7.56 8.12 3.03
N LEU A 115 8.80 7.68 2.86
CA LEU A 115 9.37 6.44 3.39
C LEU A 115 10.39 6.74 4.49
#